data_1ca736f39de3d94411d05c728694e91f
#
_entry.id   1ca736f39de3d94411d05c728694e91f
#
_cell.length_a   1.000
_cell.length_b   1.000
_cell.length_c   1.000
_cell.angle_alpha   90.00
_cell.angle_beta   90.00
_cell.angle_gamma   90.00
#
_symmetry.space_group_name_H-M   'P 1'
#
loop_
_entity.id
_entity.type
_entity.pdbx_description
1 polymer ?
#
loop_
_entity_poly.entity_id
_entity_poly.type
_entity_poly.pdbx_seq_one_letter_code
_entity_poly.pdbx_strand_id
1 'polypeptide(L)'
;MYWRSNLDDDHRCDWAGRCAGVGAVTEPPRAVVVGRDLTPVTMMCSSRKRALAAVVCAVLALSGCGGKSDPGPLSAMVSPAIPPTAQEIPNPLRGQYEEMLNPLFPQGNSSQQRYSPWPASYDASLRVSWRQLQPVDPRTLPPDAPDDRKFDFSAIDDALNKLGSRNMRLTLGVYVYKSCCNDSYPGNTNIAIPDWLRPSAATYPVPPNGSAPGVTQVVPNFNDPDYLNGVSQLLAALGRRYDGDERLSVFEFSGYGDFGQNQLAYLRDSLGAAGPTPDDSAAKLGYYSQFRDQSITKASIAQLVAANVNAFPHTQLVVAPQNPEIVRQLFDDDVTKKSAAPVGVRADCLGVQSPLPEWAEASDSHYVRSNDAVVNAIKQRLMTALVISQWCRPPSGADPRSYYEKGLHDVIRYHVSMTSSADFPDSDAATAMDPRLFQLWGQATTSAGYRYSVEAKPGSQSIQGKVATISVIWTNYGSAAATERWAPGYKLVDFSGATVRSLPATINLKTLVHDESSQSREEPVPESASESVHVDVTGLAPGHYTLRASVEWQQHIPGASHVVNYAPMALARDGRDGSGLYPIATLDIPSDSASANGG
;
A
#
# COMPACT_ATOMS: atom_id res chain seq x y z
N MET A 1 3.47 -12.86 35.86
CA MET A 1 2.34 -12.03 36.28
C MET A 1 1.60 -11.63 35.04
N TYR A 2 0.41 -12.16 34.85
CA TYR A 2 -0.40 -11.96 33.64
C TYR A 2 -1.05 -10.59 33.67
N TRP A 3 -0.70 -9.72 32.74
CA TRP A 3 -1.52 -8.55 32.40
C TRP A 3 -2.54 -8.97 31.34
N ARG A 4 -3.78 -9.19 31.76
CA ARG A 4 -4.94 -9.16 30.85
C ARG A 4 -5.24 -7.69 30.59
N SER A 5 -4.99 -7.22 29.36
CA SER A 5 -5.57 -5.99 28.86
C SER A 5 -7.03 -6.28 28.50
N ASN A 6 -7.95 -5.88 29.37
CA ASN A 6 -9.34 -5.68 28.98
C ASN A 6 -9.37 -4.42 28.10
N LEU A 7 -9.40 -4.59 26.81
CA LEU A 7 -9.75 -3.56 25.83
C LEU A 7 -11.17 -3.88 25.33
N ASP A 8 -12.13 -3.77 26.23
CA ASP A 8 -13.52 -3.49 25.90
C ASP A 8 -13.68 -1.97 25.99
N ASP A 9 -13.55 -1.27 24.88
CA ASP A 9 -14.06 0.09 24.77
C ASP A 9 -14.39 0.44 23.32
N ASP A 10 -15.69 0.39 23.05
CA ASP A 10 -16.41 0.81 21.86
C ASP A 10 -16.38 2.35 21.63
N HIS A 11 -15.23 2.98 21.60
CA HIS A 11 -15.10 4.39 21.21
C HIS A 11 -14.29 4.54 19.94
N ARG A 12 -14.95 4.20 18.84
CA ARG A 12 -14.40 4.45 17.50
C ARG A 12 -14.89 5.81 17.01
N CYS A 13 -13.95 6.70 16.78
CA CYS A 13 -14.22 8.03 16.22
C CYS A 13 -14.26 7.97 14.68
N ASP A 14 -15.23 8.68 14.06
CA ASP A 14 -15.20 8.92 12.63
C ASP A 14 -14.10 9.95 12.27
N TRP A 15 -13.76 10.02 11.01
CA TRP A 15 -12.72 10.93 10.52
C TRP A 15 -12.99 12.42 10.82
N ALA A 16 -14.24 12.79 11.09
CA ALA A 16 -14.65 14.13 11.53
C ALA A 16 -14.54 14.32 13.05
N GLY A 17 -13.93 13.35 13.78
CA GLY A 17 -13.76 13.43 15.23
C GLY A 17 -15.04 13.17 16.03
N ARG A 18 -16.04 12.51 15.44
CA ARG A 18 -17.29 12.20 16.11
C ARG A 18 -17.22 10.80 16.73
N CYS A 19 -17.25 10.73 18.04
CA CYS A 19 -17.37 9.48 18.80
C CYS A 19 -18.85 9.10 18.90
N ALA A 20 -19.23 7.94 18.36
CA ALA A 20 -20.56 7.38 18.53
C ALA A 20 -20.64 6.66 19.87
N GLY A 21 -21.25 7.28 20.85
CA GLY A 21 -21.64 6.61 22.09
C GLY A 21 -22.87 5.73 21.84
N VAL A 22 -22.83 4.49 22.31
CA VAL A 22 -23.98 3.58 22.30
C VAL A 22 -25.03 4.13 23.27
N GLY A 23 -26.11 4.73 22.73
CA GLY A 23 -27.26 5.17 23.50
C GLY A 23 -28.13 3.98 23.95
N ALA A 24 -28.45 3.95 25.23
CA ALA A 24 -29.38 3.03 25.83
C ALA A 24 -30.74 3.06 25.12
N VAL A 25 -31.23 1.87 24.74
CA VAL A 25 -32.56 1.66 24.14
C VAL A 25 -33.62 1.99 25.20
N THR A 26 -34.33 3.09 25.04
CA THR A 26 -35.63 3.31 25.71
C THR A 26 -36.75 2.92 24.74
N GLU A 27 -37.61 2.01 25.21
CA GLU A 27 -38.80 1.55 24.48
C GLU A 27 -39.69 2.72 24.02
N PRO A 28 -40.24 2.67 22.79
CA PRO A 28 -41.24 3.64 22.38
C PRO A 28 -42.65 3.25 22.88
N PRO A 29 -43.54 4.21 23.15
CA PRO A 29 -44.90 3.94 23.60
C PRO A 29 -45.76 3.40 22.45
N ARG A 30 -46.66 2.47 22.82
CA ARG A 30 -47.68 1.84 21.97
C ARG A 30 -48.56 2.90 21.30
N ALA A 31 -48.62 2.88 19.99
CA ALA A 31 -49.62 3.61 19.22
C ALA A 31 -50.78 2.65 18.80
N VAL A 32 -51.97 3.17 18.95
CA VAL A 32 -53.27 2.57 18.74
C VAL A 32 -53.52 2.27 17.27
N VAL A 33 -54.01 1.07 16.99
CA VAL A 33 -54.47 0.60 15.68
C VAL A 33 -55.83 1.21 15.36
N VAL A 34 -55.96 1.89 14.23
CA VAL A 34 -57.23 2.15 13.54
C VAL A 34 -57.14 1.52 12.16
N GLY A 35 -57.95 0.51 11.96
CA GLY A 35 -58.04 -0.23 10.70
C GLY A 35 -58.76 0.55 9.61
N ARG A 36 -58.37 0.32 8.38
CA ARG A 36 -59.25 0.39 7.21
C ARG A 36 -58.85 -0.64 6.17
N ASP A 37 -59.85 -1.47 5.85
CA ASP A 37 -59.90 -2.46 4.78
C ASP A 37 -59.61 -1.81 3.41
N LEU A 38 -58.85 -2.52 2.57
CA LEU A 38 -59.10 -2.54 1.12
C LEU A 38 -58.51 -3.81 0.49
N THR A 39 -59.38 -4.44 -0.28
CA THR A 39 -59.41 -5.70 -0.98
C THR A 39 -58.25 -6.00 -1.93
N PRO A 40 -57.97 -7.28 -2.23
CA PRO A 40 -56.93 -7.69 -3.15
C PRO A 40 -57.40 -7.68 -4.61
N VAL A 41 -56.60 -7.13 -5.50
CA VAL A 41 -56.76 -7.29 -6.95
C VAL A 41 -55.89 -8.43 -7.43
N THR A 42 -56.56 -9.49 -7.81
CA THR A 42 -56.00 -10.63 -8.52
C THR A 42 -55.70 -10.22 -9.96
N MET A 43 -54.47 -10.39 -10.42
CA MET A 43 -54.17 -10.36 -11.86
C MET A 43 -53.46 -11.63 -12.29
N MET A 44 -54.09 -12.21 -13.28
CA MET A 44 -53.89 -13.57 -13.85
C MET A 44 -52.51 -13.74 -14.50
N CYS A 45 -51.98 -14.90 -14.23
CA CYS A 45 -50.89 -15.54 -14.95
C CYS A 45 -51.36 -15.93 -16.38
N SER A 46 -50.72 -15.45 -17.42
CA SER A 46 -50.84 -16.04 -18.76
C SER A 46 -49.52 -16.69 -19.16
N SER A 47 -49.56 -17.98 -19.17
CA SER A 47 -48.55 -18.89 -19.72
C SER A 47 -48.44 -18.74 -21.24
N ARG A 48 -47.24 -18.46 -21.73
CA ARG A 48 -46.86 -18.80 -23.12
C ARG A 48 -45.59 -19.60 -23.15
N LYS A 49 -45.80 -20.89 -23.40
CA LYS A 49 -44.76 -21.84 -23.85
C LYS A 49 -44.20 -21.38 -25.21
N ARG A 50 -42.91 -21.30 -25.35
CA ARG A 50 -42.19 -21.41 -26.66
C ARG A 50 -40.88 -22.15 -26.43
N ALA A 51 -40.91 -23.39 -26.83
CA ALA A 51 -40.13 -24.11 -27.84
C ALA A 51 -38.60 -24.02 -27.72
N LEU A 52 -38.03 -25.16 -27.28
CA LEU A 52 -36.64 -25.54 -27.54
C LEU A 52 -36.35 -25.55 -29.03
N ALA A 53 -35.32 -24.81 -29.48
CA ALA A 53 -34.65 -25.09 -30.73
C ALA A 53 -33.27 -25.68 -30.39
N ALA A 54 -33.15 -26.99 -30.52
CA ALA A 54 -31.88 -27.70 -30.52
C ALA A 54 -31.17 -27.41 -31.83
N VAL A 55 -30.04 -26.67 -31.78
CA VAL A 55 -29.11 -26.57 -32.90
C VAL A 55 -28.10 -27.71 -32.76
N VAL A 56 -28.31 -28.73 -33.55
CA VAL A 56 -27.33 -29.80 -33.82
C VAL A 56 -26.29 -29.23 -34.74
N CYS A 57 -25.09 -28.92 -34.25
CA CYS A 57 -23.91 -28.68 -35.06
C CYS A 57 -23.39 -30.02 -35.57
N ALA A 58 -23.58 -30.27 -36.86
CA ALA A 58 -22.98 -31.37 -37.56
C ALA A 58 -21.45 -31.14 -37.65
N VAL A 59 -20.70 -32.03 -37.01
CA VAL A 59 -19.25 -32.14 -37.18
C VAL A 59 -19.01 -32.80 -38.55
N LEU A 60 -18.69 -31.99 -39.54
CA LEU A 60 -18.08 -32.47 -40.77
C LEU A 60 -16.63 -32.85 -40.50
N ALA A 61 -16.38 -34.14 -40.36
CA ALA A 61 -15.03 -34.69 -40.39
C ALA A 61 -14.46 -34.53 -41.84
N LEU A 62 -13.75 -33.44 -42.06
CA LEU A 62 -12.82 -33.35 -43.18
C LEU A 62 -11.54 -34.06 -42.76
N SER A 63 -11.40 -35.31 -43.24
CA SER A 63 -10.12 -36.03 -43.23
C SER A 63 -9.16 -35.34 -44.21
N GLY A 64 -8.56 -34.24 -43.75
CA GLY A 64 -7.40 -33.67 -44.42
C GLY A 64 -6.15 -34.46 -43.97
N CYS A 65 -5.38 -34.98 -44.89
CA CYS A 65 -4.03 -35.47 -44.66
C CYS A 65 -3.23 -34.36 -44.00
N GLY A 66 -3.18 -34.37 -42.66
CA GLY A 66 -2.32 -33.51 -41.89
C GLY A 66 -0.91 -34.04 -42.00
N GLY A 67 -0.10 -33.41 -42.80
CA GLY A 67 1.34 -33.47 -42.59
C GLY A 67 1.58 -33.06 -41.16
N LYS A 68 2.25 -33.89 -40.35
CA LYS A 68 2.84 -33.48 -39.08
C LYS A 68 3.80 -32.34 -39.42
N SER A 69 3.38 -31.10 -39.24
CA SER A 69 4.32 -30.02 -39.10
C SER A 69 5.06 -30.33 -37.81
N ASP A 70 6.29 -30.80 -37.92
CA ASP A 70 7.18 -30.86 -36.75
C ASP A 70 7.15 -29.48 -36.11
N PRO A 71 6.93 -29.38 -34.81
CA PRO A 71 7.02 -28.09 -34.13
C PRO A 71 8.40 -27.54 -34.43
N GLY A 72 8.46 -26.32 -34.99
CA GLY A 72 9.73 -25.67 -35.31
C GLY A 72 10.63 -25.67 -34.04
N PRO A 73 11.95 -25.53 -34.22
CA PRO A 73 12.93 -25.67 -33.15
C PRO A 73 12.75 -24.70 -32.00
N LEU A 74 11.80 -23.80 -32.09
CA LEU A 74 11.49 -22.82 -31.07
C LEU A 74 9.99 -22.48 -31.09
N SER A 75 9.33 -22.66 -29.98
CA SER A 75 7.91 -22.38 -29.82
C SER A 75 7.62 -21.55 -28.60
N ALA A 76 6.78 -20.54 -28.72
CA ALA A 76 6.33 -19.72 -27.61
C ALA A 76 5.31 -20.48 -26.75
N MET A 77 5.44 -20.37 -25.43
CA MET A 77 4.46 -20.84 -24.48
C MET A 77 3.68 -19.64 -23.95
N VAL A 78 2.45 -19.51 -24.41
CA VAL A 78 1.55 -18.43 -23.99
C VAL A 78 0.61 -18.94 -22.92
N SER A 79 0.62 -18.29 -21.77
CA SER A 79 -0.37 -18.51 -20.71
C SER A 79 -1.17 -17.24 -20.52
N PRO A 80 -2.50 -17.31 -20.39
CA PRO A 80 -3.30 -16.12 -20.11
C PRO A 80 -2.83 -15.43 -18.83
N ALA A 81 -2.79 -14.10 -18.83
CA ALA A 81 -2.55 -13.35 -17.61
C ALA A 81 -3.71 -13.53 -16.63
N ILE A 82 -3.40 -13.52 -15.34
CA ILE A 82 -4.41 -13.57 -14.27
C ILE A 82 -4.86 -12.15 -13.98
N PRO A 83 -6.10 -11.75 -14.32
CA PRO A 83 -6.57 -10.38 -14.11
C PRO A 83 -6.72 -10.07 -12.60
N PRO A 84 -6.69 -8.79 -12.18
CA PRO A 84 -6.83 -8.38 -10.77
C PRO A 84 -8.10 -8.89 -10.09
N THR A 85 -9.19 -9.04 -10.86
CA THR A 85 -10.49 -9.55 -10.35
C THR A 85 -10.53 -11.04 -10.09
N ALA A 86 -9.56 -11.81 -10.62
CA ALA A 86 -9.61 -13.28 -10.56
C ALA A 86 -8.84 -13.86 -9.37
N GLN A 87 -7.67 -13.34 -9.05
CA GLN A 87 -6.80 -13.94 -8.04
C GLN A 87 -5.82 -12.93 -7.44
N GLU A 88 -5.65 -12.99 -6.12
CA GLU A 88 -4.56 -12.30 -5.42
C GLU A 88 -3.20 -12.93 -5.77
N ILE A 89 -2.19 -12.07 -5.93
CA ILE A 89 -0.80 -12.49 -6.17
C ILE A 89 0.06 -11.95 -5.04
N PRO A 90 0.46 -12.80 -4.07
CA PRO A 90 1.16 -12.36 -2.87
C PRO A 90 2.62 -12.01 -3.18
N ASN A 91 2.99 -10.76 -2.96
CA ASN A 91 4.35 -10.24 -3.01
C ASN A 91 4.49 -9.08 -2.00
N PRO A 92 5.70 -8.71 -1.53
CA PRO A 92 5.89 -7.60 -0.60
C PRO A 92 5.61 -6.23 -1.25
N LEU A 93 5.24 -5.25 -0.43
CA LEU A 93 4.91 -3.86 -0.78
C LEU A 93 3.87 -3.74 -1.91
N ARG A 94 2.87 -4.61 -1.88
CA ARG A 94 1.70 -4.56 -2.76
C ARG A 94 0.46 -5.15 -2.08
N GLY A 95 -0.72 -4.80 -2.62
CA GLY A 95 -1.99 -5.36 -2.17
C GLY A 95 -2.40 -4.88 -0.79
N GLN A 96 -2.54 -5.79 0.17
CA GLN A 96 -2.95 -5.46 1.53
C GLN A 96 -1.78 -5.45 2.51
N TYR A 97 -1.81 -4.53 3.48
CA TYR A 97 -1.02 -4.63 4.71
C TYR A 97 -1.91 -4.78 5.94
N GLU A 98 -1.43 -5.50 6.96
CA GLU A 98 -2.13 -5.65 8.24
C GLU A 98 -1.92 -4.42 9.12
N GLU A 99 -3.00 -3.85 9.66
CA GLU A 99 -2.90 -2.80 10.67
C GLU A 99 -2.75 -3.44 12.05
N MET A 100 -1.63 -3.18 12.75
CA MET A 100 -1.32 -3.85 14.01
C MET A 100 -2.00 -3.22 15.23
N LEU A 101 -2.39 -1.94 15.16
CA LEU A 101 -3.11 -1.28 16.26
C LEU A 101 -4.52 -1.85 16.44
N ASN A 102 -5.17 -2.22 15.34
CA ASN A 102 -6.46 -2.88 15.29
C ASN A 102 -6.37 -4.05 14.31
N PRO A 103 -5.80 -5.19 14.71
CA PRO A 103 -5.83 -6.35 13.84
C PRO A 103 -7.28 -6.73 13.59
N LEU A 104 -7.77 -6.44 12.40
CA LEU A 104 -9.15 -6.67 11.99
C LEU A 104 -9.57 -8.11 12.17
N PHE A 105 -8.63 -9.01 11.91
CA PHE A 105 -8.84 -10.42 12.08
C PHE A 105 -7.60 -11.04 12.72
N PRO A 106 -7.67 -11.39 14.02
CA PRO A 106 -6.71 -12.32 14.58
C PRO A 106 -6.66 -13.55 13.68
N GLN A 107 -5.47 -13.98 13.26
CA GLN A 107 -5.31 -15.13 12.39
C GLN A 107 -6.11 -16.33 12.92
N GLY A 108 -6.85 -16.99 12.03
CA GLY A 108 -7.74 -18.10 12.38
C GLY A 108 -9.10 -17.69 12.92
N ASN A 109 -9.43 -16.41 12.92
CA ASN A 109 -10.76 -15.92 13.27
C ASN A 109 -11.79 -16.43 12.24
N SER A 110 -12.96 -16.83 12.74
CA SER A 110 -14.08 -17.30 11.90
C SER A 110 -14.57 -16.23 10.91
N SER A 111 -14.33 -14.96 11.18
CA SER A 111 -14.68 -13.86 10.26
C SER A 111 -13.86 -13.87 8.98
N GLN A 112 -12.57 -14.17 9.03
CA GLN A 112 -11.74 -14.33 7.81
C GLN A 112 -12.24 -15.45 6.89
N GLN A 113 -12.82 -16.51 7.48
CA GLN A 113 -13.34 -17.64 6.70
C GLN A 113 -14.61 -17.30 5.91
N ARG A 114 -15.29 -16.21 6.25
CA ARG A 114 -16.49 -15.75 5.52
C ARG A 114 -16.14 -15.11 4.18
N TYR A 115 -14.93 -14.59 4.08
CA TYR A 115 -14.44 -13.85 2.91
C TYR A 115 -13.34 -14.66 2.23
N SER A 116 -13.68 -15.40 1.21
CA SER A 116 -12.73 -16.19 0.44
C SER A 116 -12.79 -15.77 -1.03
N PRO A 117 -11.64 -15.50 -1.65
CA PRO A 117 -10.31 -15.53 -1.07
C PRO A 117 -9.99 -14.23 -0.30
N TRP A 118 -9.47 -14.36 0.93
CA TRP A 118 -8.94 -13.24 1.68
C TRP A 118 -7.53 -12.88 1.15
N PRO A 119 -7.20 -11.59 0.90
CA PRO A 119 -5.89 -11.21 0.40
C PRO A 119 -4.77 -11.58 1.37
N ALA A 120 -3.67 -12.12 0.85
CA ALA A 120 -2.47 -12.36 1.63
C ALA A 120 -1.71 -11.04 1.86
N SER A 121 -1.04 -10.93 3.03
CA SER A 121 -0.18 -9.79 3.38
C SER A 121 1.24 -10.25 3.66
N TYR A 122 2.21 -9.49 3.14
CA TYR A 122 3.63 -9.56 3.52
C TYR A 122 4.09 -8.35 4.31
N ASP A 123 3.19 -7.41 4.55
CA ASP A 123 3.47 -6.14 5.18
C ASP A 123 2.46 -5.86 6.29
N ALA A 124 2.91 -5.13 7.30
CA ALA A 124 2.07 -4.66 8.40
C ALA A 124 2.44 -3.22 8.75
N SER A 125 1.54 -2.50 9.40
CA SER A 125 1.76 -1.13 9.87
C SER A 125 1.56 -1.05 11.37
N LEU A 126 2.49 -0.38 12.05
CA LEU A 126 2.41 -0.03 13.47
C LEU A 126 2.64 1.47 13.62
N ARG A 127 1.75 2.12 14.36
CA ARG A 127 1.95 3.49 14.82
C ARG A 127 2.06 3.54 16.34
N VAL A 128 3.09 4.21 16.85
CA VAL A 128 3.37 4.34 18.29
C VAL A 128 3.47 5.82 18.66
N SER A 129 3.02 6.17 19.86
CA SER A 129 3.20 7.53 20.35
C SER A 129 4.62 7.78 20.85
N TRP A 130 5.12 9.01 20.69
CA TRP A 130 6.37 9.39 21.35
C TRP A 130 6.29 9.21 22.87
N ARG A 131 5.13 9.47 23.46
CA ARG A 131 4.89 9.27 24.90
C ARG A 131 5.22 7.84 25.35
N GLN A 132 4.79 6.84 24.56
CA GLN A 132 5.07 5.44 24.85
C GLN A 132 6.55 5.10 24.70
N LEU A 133 7.23 5.67 23.69
CA LEU A 133 8.63 5.39 23.40
C LEU A 133 9.61 6.07 24.34
N GLN A 134 9.23 7.16 25.03
CA GLN A 134 10.14 7.91 25.90
C GLN A 134 9.46 8.35 27.22
N PRO A 135 9.09 7.40 28.08
CA PRO A 135 8.42 7.71 29.35
C PRO A 135 9.35 8.41 30.37
N VAL A 136 10.67 8.26 30.24
CA VAL A 136 11.66 8.82 31.15
C VAL A 136 12.15 10.18 30.65
N ASP A 137 12.20 11.18 31.53
CA ASP A 137 12.80 12.47 31.23
C ASP A 137 14.32 12.32 31.05
N PRO A 138 14.87 12.55 29.84
CA PRO A 138 16.29 12.34 29.58
C PRO A 138 17.19 13.29 30.39
N ARG A 139 16.65 14.42 30.89
CA ARG A 139 17.39 15.39 31.71
C ARG A 139 17.68 14.86 33.12
N THR A 140 16.98 13.80 33.56
CA THR A 140 17.20 13.13 34.84
C THR A 140 18.28 12.05 34.78
N LEU A 141 18.78 11.76 33.59
CA LEU A 141 19.77 10.72 33.33
C LEU A 141 21.16 11.35 33.06
N PRO A 142 22.25 10.61 33.30
CA PRO A 142 23.58 11.03 32.83
C PRO A 142 23.57 11.32 31.32
N PRO A 143 24.32 12.33 30.82
CA PRO A 143 24.36 12.68 29.41
C PRO A 143 24.75 11.52 28.49
N ASP A 144 25.61 10.62 28.96
CA ASP A 144 26.10 9.41 28.28
C ASP A 144 25.25 8.17 28.52
N ALA A 145 24.08 8.31 29.16
CA ALA A 145 23.19 7.18 29.35
C ALA A 145 22.83 6.52 28.01
N PRO A 146 22.87 5.18 27.93
CA PRO A 146 22.55 4.45 26.69
C PRO A 146 21.07 4.61 26.32
N ASP A 147 20.74 4.31 25.05
CA ASP A 147 19.40 4.53 24.50
C ASP A 147 18.31 3.69 25.21
N ASP A 148 18.62 2.47 25.64
CA ASP A 148 17.71 1.60 26.38
C ASP A 148 17.31 2.11 27.77
N ARG A 149 18.02 3.08 28.32
CA ARG A 149 17.64 3.81 29.52
C ARG A 149 16.80 5.05 29.26
N LYS A 150 16.87 5.59 28.04
CA LYS A 150 16.16 6.79 27.59
C LYS A 150 14.85 6.48 26.92
N PHE A 151 14.77 5.33 26.23
CA PHE A 151 13.66 4.95 25.39
C PHE A 151 13.18 3.53 25.70
N ASP A 152 11.89 3.30 25.52
CA ASP A 152 11.26 1.98 25.55
C ASP A 152 10.84 1.60 24.11
N PHE A 153 11.61 0.73 23.49
CA PHE A 153 11.35 0.24 22.14
C PHE A 153 10.66 -1.14 22.12
N SER A 154 10.22 -1.66 23.25
CA SER A 154 9.65 -3.01 23.39
C SER A 154 8.49 -3.27 22.43
N ALA A 155 7.59 -2.30 22.24
CA ALA A 155 6.45 -2.46 21.33
C ALA A 155 6.89 -2.63 19.86
N ILE A 156 7.96 -1.97 19.44
CA ILE A 156 8.51 -2.09 18.08
C ILE A 156 9.26 -3.41 17.94
N ASP A 157 10.11 -3.77 18.92
CA ASP A 157 10.86 -5.03 18.94
C ASP A 157 9.92 -6.25 18.88
N ASP A 158 8.85 -6.24 19.68
CA ASP A 158 7.83 -7.29 19.70
C ASP A 158 7.11 -7.39 18.35
N ALA A 159 6.76 -6.25 17.74
CA ALA A 159 6.16 -6.22 16.41
C ALA A 159 7.10 -6.83 15.35
N LEU A 160 8.36 -6.40 15.30
CA LEU A 160 9.36 -6.92 14.37
C LEU A 160 9.59 -8.43 14.54
N ASN A 161 9.65 -8.91 15.78
CA ASN A 161 9.82 -10.34 16.07
C ASN A 161 8.58 -11.15 15.63
N LYS A 162 7.38 -10.66 15.93
CA LYS A 162 6.12 -11.29 15.52
C LYS A 162 5.99 -11.35 14.00
N LEU A 163 6.30 -10.26 13.30
CA LEU A 163 6.22 -10.17 11.84
C LEU A 163 7.32 -11.00 11.17
N GLY A 164 8.56 -10.94 11.67
CA GLY A 164 9.68 -11.72 11.15
C GLY A 164 9.42 -13.22 11.18
N SER A 165 8.75 -13.74 12.21
CA SER A 165 8.35 -15.16 12.28
C SER A 165 7.32 -15.56 11.19
N ARG A 166 6.65 -14.59 10.57
CA ARG A 166 5.68 -14.77 9.48
C ARG A 166 6.25 -14.35 8.12
N ASN A 167 7.52 -14.03 8.04
CA ASN A 167 8.17 -13.44 6.86
C ASN A 167 7.49 -12.16 6.37
N MET A 168 7.01 -11.34 7.30
CA MET A 168 6.39 -10.04 7.05
C MET A 168 7.30 -8.91 7.49
N ARG A 169 7.10 -7.73 6.91
CA ARG A 169 7.86 -6.52 7.25
C ARG A 169 6.95 -5.42 7.79
N LEU A 170 7.59 -4.48 8.48
CA LEU A 170 6.92 -3.41 9.21
C LEU A 170 7.02 -2.07 8.46
N THR A 171 5.89 -1.38 8.36
CA THR A 171 5.80 0.08 8.19
C THR A 171 5.64 0.69 9.58
N LEU A 172 6.55 1.55 9.99
CA LEU A 172 6.55 2.18 11.31
C LEU A 172 6.26 3.67 11.22
N GLY A 173 5.29 4.16 11.98
CA GLY A 173 5.01 5.57 12.20
C GLY A 173 5.12 5.97 13.67
N VAL A 174 5.61 7.19 13.95
CA VAL A 174 5.61 7.75 15.30
C VAL A 174 4.78 9.02 15.31
N TYR A 175 3.72 9.03 16.11
CA TYR A 175 2.89 10.21 16.24
C TYR A 175 3.16 10.98 17.54
N VAL A 176 3.02 12.29 17.46
CA VAL A 176 3.33 13.25 18.53
C VAL A 176 2.09 14.01 19.01
N TYR A 177 1.01 13.90 18.27
CA TYR A 177 -0.30 14.43 18.58
C TYR A 177 -1.38 13.46 18.07
N LYS A 178 -2.48 13.35 18.80
CA LYS A 178 -3.60 12.46 18.51
C LYS A 178 -4.88 13.14 18.95
N SER A 179 -5.73 13.48 17.99
CA SER A 179 -6.95 14.26 18.24
C SER A 179 -8.08 13.47 18.86
N CYS A 180 -8.08 12.15 18.72
CA CYS A 180 -9.13 11.27 19.25
C CYS A 180 -8.55 10.07 19.99
N CYS A 181 -9.46 9.29 20.57
CA CYS A 181 -9.17 7.94 21.07
C CYS A 181 -8.14 7.97 22.21
N ASN A 182 -8.55 8.50 23.33
CA ASN A 182 -7.73 8.69 24.54
C ASN A 182 -7.07 7.37 24.98
N ASP A 183 -5.74 7.35 25.12
CA ASP A 183 -4.96 6.21 25.58
C ASP A 183 -4.99 6.13 27.13
N SER A 184 -6.18 6.14 27.73
CA SER A 184 -6.37 5.97 29.17
C SER A 184 -5.68 7.05 30.05
N TYR A 185 -5.43 8.23 29.49
CA TYR A 185 -4.90 9.34 30.29
C TYR A 185 -6.01 9.97 31.13
N PRO A 186 -5.74 10.30 32.40
CA PRO A 186 -6.75 10.88 33.31
C PRO A 186 -7.40 12.15 32.75
N GLY A 187 -8.70 12.32 33.04
CA GLY A 187 -9.44 13.54 32.70
C GLY A 187 -9.79 13.69 31.23
N ASN A 188 -9.97 12.58 30.52
CA ASN A 188 -10.31 12.60 29.08
C ASN A 188 -9.36 13.52 28.28
N THR A 189 -8.06 13.26 28.38
CA THR A 189 -7.01 14.07 27.78
C THR A 189 -6.31 13.28 26.69
N ASN A 190 -6.25 13.83 25.47
CA ASN A 190 -5.45 13.30 24.37
C ASN A 190 -4.03 13.88 24.44
N ILE A 191 -3.05 13.02 24.70
CA ILE A 191 -1.64 13.37 24.79
C ILE A 191 -0.80 12.26 24.16
N ALA A 192 0.10 12.63 23.26
CA ALA A 192 0.99 11.68 22.58
C ALA A 192 2.49 12.04 22.74
N ILE A 193 2.80 13.18 23.35
CA ILE A 193 4.17 13.53 23.75
C ILE A 193 4.48 13.03 25.16
N PRO A 194 5.77 12.83 25.53
CA PRO A 194 6.16 12.47 26.89
C PRO A 194 5.61 13.43 27.95
N ASP A 195 5.26 12.89 29.12
CA ASP A 195 4.69 13.69 30.23
C ASP A 195 5.64 14.79 30.71
N TRP A 196 6.95 14.57 30.63
CA TRP A 196 7.97 15.55 31.00
C TRP A 196 8.04 16.74 30.04
N LEU A 197 7.53 16.61 28.80
CA LEU A 197 7.46 17.68 27.80
C LEU A 197 6.12 18.44 27.86
N ARG A 198 5.12 17.92 28.55
CA ARG A 198 3.79 18.53 28.66
C ARG A 198 3.78 20.00 29.10
N PRO A 199 4.64 20.46 30.02
CA PRO A 199 4.67 21.87 30.43
C PRO A 199 4.96 22.85 29.27
N SER A 200 5.62 22.40 28.20
CA SER A 200 5.93 23.21 27.00
C SER A 200 4.82 23.13 25.93
N ALA A 201 3.81 22.29 26.14
CA ALA A 201 2.74 22.09 25.16
C ALA A 201 1.53 23.01 25.43
N ALA A 202 0.82 23.35 24.36
CA ALA A 202 -0.46 24.04 24.46
C ALA A 202 -1.57 23.06 24.85
N THR A 203 -2.54 23.54 25.64
CA THR A 203 -3.68 22.75 26.06
C THR A 203 -4.97 23.40 25.58
N TYR A 204 -5.80 22.63 24.87
CA TYR A 204 -7.05 23.10 24.30
C TYR A 204 -8.21 22.24 24.78
N PRO A 205 -9.12 22.76 25.62
CA PRO A 205 -10.36 22.07 25.95
C PRO A 205 -11.30 22.13 24.74
N VAL A 206 -11.69 20.98 24.23
CA VAL A 206 -12.72 20.84 23.19
C VAL A 206 -14.02 20.47 23.91
N PRO A 207 -15.05 21.32 23.85
CA PRO A 207 -16.31 21.07 24.57
C PRO A 207 -17.03 19.84 24.01
N PRO A 208 -17.96 19.24 24.78
CA PRO A 208 -18.82 18.19 24.30
C PRO A 208 -19.62 18.65 23.08
N ASN A 209 -19.79 17.76 22.11
CA ASN A 209 -20.63 18.00 20.93
C ASN A 209 -21.61 16.84 20.74
N GLY A 210 -22.90 17.08 20.94
CA GLY A 210 -23.92 16.04 20.93
C GLY A 210 -23.65 14.99 22.02
N SER A 211 -23.50 13.72 21.64
CA SER A 211 -23.16 12.62 22.55
C SER A 211 -21.63 12.46 22.80
N ALA A 212 -20.79 13.17 22.04
CA ALA A 212 -19.35 13.11 22.22
C ALA A 212 -18.91 13.86 23.48
N PRO A 213 -18.17 13.23 24.40
CA PRO A 213 -17.67 13.88 25.60
C PRO A 213 -16.66 14.97 25.25
N GLY A 214 -16.53 15.97 26.11
CA GLY A 214 -15.46 16.96 26.01
C GLY A 214 -14.10 16.32 26.20
N VAL A 215 -13.12 16.79 25.44
CA VAL A 215 -11.75 16.26 25.45
C VAL A 215 -10.75 17.40 25.60
N THR A 216 -9.73 17.20 26.42
CA THR A 216 -8.60 18.11 26.49
C THR A 216 -7.52 17.65 25.51
N GLN A 217 -7.18 18.51 24.54
CA GLN A 217 -6.11 18.27 23.58
C GLN A 217 -4.80 18.82 24.11
N VAL A 218 -3.74 18.01 24.15
CA VAL A 218 -2.38 18.47 24.45
C VAL A 218 -1.60 18.46 23.14
N VAL A 219 -1.31 19.65 22.64
CA VAL A 219 -0.69 19.88 21.33
C VAL A 219 0.73 20.40 21.54
N PRO A 220 1.76 19.76 20.97
CA PRO A 220 3.13 20.24 21.07
C PRO A 220 3.26 21.68 20.51
N ASN A 221 4.14 22.46 21.09
CA ASN A 221 4.66 23.61 20.39
C ASN A 221 5.73 23.16 19.38
N PHE A 222 5.34 22.95 18.15
CA PHE A 222 6.19 22.40 17.08
C PHE A 222 7.39 23.28 16.70
N ASN A 223 7.45 24.50 17.20
CA ASN A 223 8.55 25.42 16.97
C ASN A 223 9.44 25.57 18.20
N ASP A 224 9.10 24.92 19.30
CA ASP A 224 9.88 24.95 20.53
C ASP A 224 11.21 24.20 20.35
N PRO A 225 12.36 24.81 20.69
CA PRO A 225 13.67 24.15 20.56
C PRO A 225 13.78 22.85 21.37
N ASP A 226 13.18 22.76 22.56
CA ASP A 226 13.24 21.57 23.39
C ASP A 226 12.43 20.44 22.74
N TYR A 227 11.26 20.76 22.16
CA TYR A 227 10.49 19.83 21.35
C TYR A 227 11.28 19.31 20.16
N LEU A 228 11.85 20.21 19.34
CA LEU A 228 12.59 19.85 18.13
C LEU A 228 13.85 19.03 18.45
N ASN A 229 14.55 19.37 19.51
CA ASN A 229 15.71 18.61 19.98
C ASN A 229 15.30 17.23 20.48
N GLY A 230 14.22 17.13 21.26
CA GLY A 230 13.70 15.87 21.80
C GLY A 230 13.27 14.90 20.69
N VAL A 231 12.48 15.37 19.73
CA VAL A 231 12.04 14.51 18.62
C VAL A 231 13.22 14.12 17.71
N SER A 232 14.22 15.01 17.52
CA SER A 232 15.42 14.68 16.76
C SER A 232 16.25 13.58 17.45
N GLN A 233 16.36 13.62 18.78
CA GLN A 233 17.02 12.56 19.56
C GLN A 233 16.29 11.22 19.47
N LEU A 234 14.95 11.22 19.57
CA LEU A 234 14.14 10.03 19.38
C LEU A 234 14.37 9.42 17.99
N LEU A 235 14.26 10.22 16.93
CA LEU A 235 14.46 9.75 15.56
C LEU A 235 15.86 9.18 15.36
N ALA A 236 16.90 9.86 15.88
CA ALA A 236 18.26 9.36 15.82
C ALA A 236 18.45 8.03 16.55
N ALA A 237 17.78 7.83 17.70
CA ALA A 237 17.81 6.56 18.44
C ALA A 237 17.09 5.43 17.68
N LEU A 238 15.92 5.74 17.10
CA LEU A 238 15.20 4.80 16.22
C LEU A 238 16.04 4.40 15.01
N GLY A 239 16.68 5.37 14.35
CA GLY A 239 17.57 5.12 13.21
C GLY A 239 18.73 4.21 13.57
N ARG A 240 19.45 4.50 14.68
CA ARG A 240 20.55 3.64 15.15
C ARG A 240 20.13 2.20 15.41
N ARG A 241 18.88 1.98 15.86
CA ARG A 241 18.39 0.65 16.18
C ARG A 241 17.81 -0.08 14.99
N TYR A 242 17.10 0.60 14.09
CA TYR A 242 16.23 -0.04 13.11
C TYR A 242 16.56 0.22 11.63
N ASP A 243 17.32 1.26 11.28
CA ASP A 243 17.59 1.56 9.87
C ASP A 243 18.41 0.48 9.14
N GLY A 244 19.16 -0.35 9.88
CA GLY A 244 19.87 -1.53 9.37
C GLY A 244 19.13 -2.86 9.53
N ASP A 245 17.84 -2.84 9.86
CA ASP A 245 17.01 -4.05 10.02
C ASP A 245 16.04 -4.17 8.84
N GLU A 246 16.24 -5.17 7.97
CA GLU A 246 15.40 -5.34 6.77
C GLU A 246 13.94 -5.71 7.09
N ARG A 247 13.62 -6.07 8.33
CA ARG A 247 12.23 -6.27 8.78
C ARG A 247 11.47 -4.95 8.87
N LEU A 248 12.18 -3.81 9.00
CA LEU A 248 11.60 -2.46 8.84
C LEU A 248 11.67 -2.08 7.35
N SER A 249 10.56 -2.19 6.63
CA SER A 249 10.50 -1.85 5.20
C SER A 249 10.29 -0.38 4.94
N VAL A 250 9.48 0.28 5.77
CA VAL A 250 9.04 1.66 5.56
C VAL A 250 9.01 2.41 6.89
N PHE A 251 9.46 3.67 6.87
CA PHE A 251 9.29 4.61 7.97
C PHE A 251 8.44 5.79 7.52
N GLU A 252 7.39 6.12 8.29
CA GLU A 252 6.53 7.27 8.03
C GLU A 252 7.19 8.53 8.59
N PHE A 253 7.29 9.60 7.80
CA PHE A 253 7.77 10.90 8.27
C PHE A 253 7.04 11.29 9.56
N SER A 254 7.80 11.58 10.59
CA SER A 254 7.31 11.75 11.96
C SER A 254 7.75 13.08 12.55
N GLY A 255 7.00 13.55 13.55
CA GLY A 255 7.33 14.75 14.33
C GLY A 255 6.39 15.94 14.08
N TYR A 256 5.33 15.80 13.26
CA TYR A 256 4.36 16.87 13.08
C TYR A 256 2.95 16.35 12.79
N GLY A 257 1.95 17.05 13.32
CA GLY A 257 0.55 16.87 12.97
C GLY A 257 -0.18 15.77 13.70
N ASP A 258 -1.47 15.67 13.39
CA ASP A 258 -2.39 14.70 13.95
C ASP A 258 -2.11 13.32 13.35
N PHE A 259 -1.90 12.31 14.19
CA PHE A 259 -1.54 10.94 13.78
C PHE A 259 -0.37 10.83 12.78
N GLY A 260 0.51 11.85 12.70
CA GLY A 260 1.56 11.89 11.70
C GLY A 260 1.08 12.31 10.30
N GLN A 261 -0.14 12.84 10.16
CA GLN A 261 -0.71 13.26 8.87
C GLN A 261 -0.24 14.65 8.41
N ASN A 262 0.69 15.29 9.13
CA ASN A 262 1.27 16.59 8.81
C ASN A 262 0.25 17.73 8.70
N GLN A 263 -0.83 17.67 9.50
CA GLN A 263 -1.90 18.67 9.54
C GLN A 263 -2.59 18.69 10.92
N LEU A 264 -3.30 19.77 11.25
CA LEU A 264 -4.05 19.98 12.50
C LEU A 264 -5.52 20.36 12.25
N ALA A 265 -6.11 19.84 11.18
CA ALA A 265 -7.45 20.23 10.74
C ALA A 265 -8.51 19.99 11.81
N TYR A 266 -8.47 18.82 12.47
CA TYR A 266 -9.43 18.49 13.51
C TYR A 266 -9.43 19.51 14.66
N LEU A 267 -8.25 19.86 15.16
CA LEU A 267 -8.14 20.82 16.26
C LEU A 267 -8.72 22.19 15.85
N ARG A 268 -8.36 22.68 14.66
CA ARG A 268 -8.86 23.94 14.15
C ARG A 268 -10.38 23.93 13.98
N ASP A 269 -10.92 22.89 13.36
CA ASP A 269 -12.35 22.77 13.09
C ASP A 269 -13.14 22.62 14.39
N SER A 270 -12.60 21.88 15.37
CA SER A 270 -13.20 21.71 16.71
C SER A 270 -13.21 23.01 17.53
N LEU A 271 -12.26 23.91 17.31
CA LEU A 271 -12.20 25.23 17.96
C LEU A 271 -12.98 26.29 17.18
N GLY A 272 -13.56 25.97 16.01
CA GLY A 272 -14.23 26.93 15.13
C GLY A 272 -13.30 28.01 14.57
N ALA A 273 -11.99 27.75 14.52
CA ALA A 273 -11.02 28.72 14.02
C ALA A 273 -10.96 28.73 12.51
N ALA A 274 -11.12 29.92 11.89
CA ALA A 274 -10.81 30.09 10.48
C ALA A 274 -9.32 29.85 10.22
N GLY A 275 -8.98 29.22 9.10
CA GLY A 275 -7.59 29.15 8.65
C GLY A 275 -7.07 30.55 8.27
N PRO A 276 -5.76 30.82 8.42
CA PRO A 276 -5.17 32.06 7.94
C PRO A 276 -5.21 32.14 6.41
N THR A 277 -5.11 33.36 5.91
CA THR A 277 -4.92 33.58 4.47
C THR A 277 -3.53 33.09 4.03
N PRO A 278 -3.32 32.82 2.73
CA PRO A 278 -1.99 32.47 2.21
C PRO A 278 -0.91 33.51 2.56
N ASP A 279 -1.24 34.80 2.51
CA ASP A 279 -0.32 35.88 2.84
C ASP A 279 0.04 35.91 4.33
N ASP A 280 -0.92 35.69 5.22
CA ASP A 280 -0.69 35.56 6.66
C ASP A 280 0.22 34.36 6.95
N SER A 281 0.01 33.25 6.25
CA SER A 281 0.84 32.07 6.37
C SER A 281 2.27 32.34 5.92
N ALA A 282 2.46 32.97 4.77
CA ALA A 282 3.78 33.31 4.25
C ALA A 282 4.55 34.24 5.19
N ALA A 283 3.86 35.27 5.74
CA ALA A 283 4.47 36.21 6.68
C ALA A 283 4.86 35.54 8.02
N LYS A 284 4.00 34.67 8.56
CA LYS A 284 4.19 34.05 9.88
C LYS A 284 5.07 32.80 9.85
N LEU A 285 4.91 31.96 8.84
CA LEU A 285 5.51 30.62 8.78
C LEU A 285 6.68 30.53 7.79
N GLY A 286 6.80 31.51 6.87
CA GLY A 286 7.82 31.53 5.84
C GLY A 286 7.51 30.65 4.62
N TYR A 287 6.27 30.18 4.48
CA TYR A 287 5.79 29.45 3.31
C TYR A 287 4.28 29.64 3.12
N TYR A 288 3.81 29.39 1.91
CA TYR A 288 2.38 29.41 1.64
C TYR A 288 1.71 28.15 2.17
N SER A 289 0.70 28.31 3.03
CA SER A 289 -0.23 27.28 3.40
C SER A 289 -1.64 27.82 3.33
N GLN A 290 -2.39 27.35 2.38
CA GLN A 290 -3.79 27.73 2.16
C GLN A 290 -4.74 26.89 3.00
N PHE A 291 -4.26 25.70 3.42
CA PHE A 291 -5.04 24.67 4.06
C PHE A 291 -4.48 24.32 5.43
N ARG A 292 -5.34 24.13 6.35
CA ARG A 292 -5.39 23.36 7.60
C ARG A 292 -4.10 23.20 8.43
N ASP A 293 -2.92 23.56 7.92
CA ASP A 293 -1.67 23.37 8.61
C ASP A 293 -0.89 24.68 8.78
N GLN A 294 -0.83 25.18 10.01
CA GLN A 294 -0.48 26.56 10.25
C GLN A 294 0.35 26.75 11.53
N SER A 295 0.85 25.69 12.10
CA SER A 295 1.45 25.73 13.44
C SER A 295 2.95 25.48 13.44
N ILE A 296 3.57 25.31 12.28
CA ILE A 296 5.00 25.00 12.17
C ILE A 296 5.69 25.94 11.17
N THR A 297 6.85 26.45 11.54
CA THR A 297 7.64 27.31 10.65
C THR A 297 8.47 26.52 9.65
N LYS A 298 8.87 27.17 8.56
CA LYS A 298 9.77 26.58 7.56
C LYS A 298 11.09 26.10 8.17
N ALA A 299 11.64 26.84 9.14
CA ALA A 299 12.87 26.45 9.84
C ALA A 299 12.69 25.17 10.68
N SER A 300 11.57 25.07 11.41
CA SER A 300 11.24 23.86 12.20
C SER A 300 11.01 22.66 11.29
N ILE A 301 10.34 22.84 10.14
CA ILE A 301 10.18 21.80 9.12
C ILE A 301 11.55 21.31 8.64
N ALA A 302 12.47 22.23 8.32
CA ALA A 302 13.80 21.85 7.84
C ALA A 302 14.55 20.99 8.87
N GLN A 303 14.41 21.30 10.17
CA GLN A 303 15.01 20.49 11.22
C GLN A 303 14.38 19.09 11.31
N LEU A 304 13.04 18.99 11.23
CA LEU A 304 12.35 17.71 11.25
C LEU A 304 12.66 16.86 10.01
N VAL A 305 12.71 17.48 8.83
CA VAL A 305 13.10 16.80 7.58
C VAL A 305 14.50 16.24 7.70
N ALA A 306 15.47 17.06 8.14
CA ALA A 306 16.84 16.61 8.35
C ALA A 306 16.92 15.46 9.37
N ALA A 307 16.16 15.51 10.46
CA ALA A 307 16.15 14.47 11.49
C ALA A 307 15.64 13.14 10.93
N ASN A 308 14.53 13.13 10.17
CA ASN A 308 13.97 11.93 9.54
C ASN A 308 14.91 11.34 8.48
N VAL A 309 15.40 12.15 7.55
CA VAL A 309 16.29 11.72 6.45
C VAL A 309 17.62 11.18 6.97
N ASN A 310 18.19 11.81 7.99
CA ASN A 310 19.45 11.35 8.58
C ASN A 310 19.28 10.09 9.44
N ALA A 311 18.10 9.88 10.03
CA ALA A 311 17.83 8.70 10.84
C ALA A 311 17.64 7.45 9.99
N PHE A 312 17.06 7.56 8.80
CA PHE A 312 16.64 6.43 7.96
C PHE A 312 17.18 6.51 6.52
N PRO A 313 18.49 6.53 6.32
CA PRO A 313 19.07 6.56 4.97
C PRO A 313 18.87 5.28 4.17
N HIS A 314 18.70 4.13 4.81
CA HIS A 314 18.53 2.83 4.14
C HIS A 314 17.07 2.35 4.09
N THR A 315 16.21 2.88 4.96
CA THR A 315 14.78 2.52 5.01
C THR A 315 13.97 3.43 4.08
N GLN A 316 12.99 2.87 3.36
CA GLN A 316 12.07 3.65 2.53
C GLN A 316 11.27 4.64 3.39
N LEU A 317 11.36 5.94 3.06
CA LEU A 317 10.52 6.97 3.69
C LEU A 317 9.23 7.17 2.91
N VAL A 318 8.13 7.45 3.63
CA VAL A 318 6.86 7.94 3.07
C VAL A 318 6.36 9.14 3.88
N VAL A 319 5.58 10.01 3.26
CA VAL A 319 5.06 11.23 3.87
C VAL A 319 3.59 11.44 3.54
N ALA A 320 2.80 11.87 4.53
CA ALA A 320 1.46 12.38 4.28
C ALA A 320 1.55 13.78 3.63
N PRO A 321 1.03 13.99 2.41
CA PRO A 321 1.32 15.19 1.63
C PRO A 321 0.42 16.39 2.01
N GLN A 322 0.00 16.50 3.27
CA GLN A 322 -0.94 17.52 3.71
C GLN A 322 -0.28 18.90 3.95
N ASN A 323 1.02 18.93 4.23
CA ASN A 323 1.77 20.18 4.36
C ASN A 323 2.66 20.40 3.13
N PRO A 324 2.45 21.48 2.34
CA PRO A 324 3.17 21.72 1.09
C PRO A 324 4.66 21.97 1.28
N GLU A 325 5.08 22.55 2.42
CA GLU A 325 6.51 22.82 2.66
C GLU A 325 7.27 21.55 3.09
N ILE A 326 6.63 20.66 3.88
CA ILE A 326 7.20 19.36 4.22
C ILE A 326 7.42 18.55 2.92
N VAL A 327 6.40 18.51 2.05
CA VAL A 327 6.49 17.82 0.76
C VAL A 327 7.57 18.44 -0.13
N ARG A 328 7.62 19.77 -0.21
CA ARG A 328 8.64 20.48 -0.99
C ARG A 328 10.05 20.04 -0.61
N GLN A 329 10.33 19.94 0.68
CA GLN A 329 11.67 19.56 1.16
C GLN A 329 11.94 18.06 1.00
N LEU A 330 10.96 17.19 1.28
CA LEU A 330 11.14 15.74 1.17
C LEU A 330 11.17 15.23 -0.28
N PHE A 331 10.65 16.00 -1.23
CA PHE A 331 10.69 15.65 -2.66
C PHE A 331 11.82 16.38 -3.40
N ASP A 332 12.63 17.15 -2.69
CA ASP A 332 13.85 17.72 -3.19
C ASP A 332 14.98 16.68 -3.15
N ASP A 333 15.47 16.29 -4.32
CA ASP A 333 16.51 15.26 -4.45
C ASP A 333 17.85 15.69 -3.81
N ASP A 334 18.14 16.99 -3.70
CA ASP A 334 19.33 17.46 -2.97
C ASP A 334 19.22 17.21 -1.47
N VAL A 335 18.03 17.34 -0.91
CA VAL A 335 17.74 17.06 0.51
C VAL A 335 17.78 15.56 0.79
N THR A 336 17.19 14.76 -0.10
CA THR A 336 17.01 13.31 0.08
C THR A 336 18.04 12.45 -0.64
N LYS A 337 19.13 13.02 -1.14
CA LYS A 337 20.18 12.33 -1.92
C LYS A 337 20.84 11.13 -1.23
N LYS A 338 20.70 11.01 0.10
CA LYS A 338 21.23 9.88 0.88
C LYS A 338 20.19 8.77 1.08
N SER A 339 18.93 9.03 0.78
CA SER A 339 17.86 8.04 0.95
C SER A 339 18.02 6.91 -0.07
N ALA A 340 17.77 5.68 0.35
CA ALA A 340 17.88 4.48 -0.49
C ALA A 340 16.90 4.47 -1.68
N ALA A 341 15.79 5.18 -1.54
CA ALA A 341 14.76 5.31 -2.58
C ALA A 341 14.09 6.70 -2.50
N PRO A 342 13.43 7.15 -3.57
CA PRO A 342 12.62 8.35 -3.54
C PRO A 342 11.57 8.28 -2.44
N VAL A 343 11.38 9.39 -1.69
CA VAL A 343 10.34 9.45 -0.65
C VAL A 343 8.97 9.24 -1.27
N GLY A 344 8.21 8.30 -0.72
CA GLY A 344 6.88 7.95 -1.20
C GLY A 344 5.78 8.77 -0.53
N VAL A 345 4.53 8.45 -0.88
CA VAL A 345 3.32 9.11 -0.38
C VAL A 345 2.56 8.17 0.54
N ARG A 346 2.09 8.71 1.67
CA ARG A 346 1.10 8.06 2.51
C ARG A 346 -0.18 8.86 2.50
N ALA A 347 -1.31 8.19 2.25
CA ALA A 347 -2.63 8.80 2.27
C ALA A 347 -3.56 8.04 3.21
N ASP A 348 -4.30 8.76 4.03
CA ASP A 348 -5.32 8.16 4.87
C ASP A 348 -6.70 8.33 4.22
N CYS A 349 -7.65 7.47 4.63
CA CYS A 349 -9.05 7.53 4.25
C CYS A 349 -9.32 7.38 2.74
N LEU A 350 -8.77 6.32 2.14
CA LEU A 350 -9.10 5.90 0.78
C LEU A 350 -10.63 5.89 0.57
N GLY A 351 -11.09 6.39 -0.57
CA GLY A 351 -12.52 6.58 -0.86
C GLY A 351 -13.12 7.87 -0.29
N VAL A 352 -12.46 8.53 0.67
CA VAL A 352 -12.84 9.85 1.20
C VAL A 352 -11.85 10.90 0.70
N GLN A 353 -10.57 10.71 0.99
CA GLN A 353 -9.48 11.58 0.57
C GLN A 353 -8.66 10.91 -0.54
N SER A 354 -8.18 11.71 -1.47
CA SER A 354 -7.27 11.23 -2.50
C SER A 354 -5.82 11.27 -2.02
N PRO A 355 -4.94 10.37 -2.51
CA PRO A 355 -3.51 10.48 -2.32
C PRO A 355 -2.91 11.81 -2.80
N LEU A 356 -3.49 12.44 -3.81
CA LEU A 356 -3.22 13.84 -4.13
C LEU A 356 -4.03 14.72 -3.16
N PRO A 357 -3.39 15.59 -2.35
CA PRO A 357 -4.10 16.36 -1.33
C PRO A 357 -5.00 17.44 -1.94
N GLU A 358 -6.08 17.80 -1.22
CA GLU A 358 -7.07 18.79 -1.66
C GLU A 358 -6.43 20.12 -2.11
N TRP A 359 -5.41 20.61 -1.39
CA TRP A 359 -4.71 21.84 -1.76
C TRP A 359 -3.98 21.76 -3.10
N ALA A 360 -3.67 20.55 -3.58
CA ALA A 360 -3.05 20.30 -4.87
C ALA A 360 -4.08 19.99 -5.97
N GLU A 361 -5.32 19.62 -5.62
CA GLU A 361 -6.41 19.34 -6.57
C GLU A 361 -7.28 20.56 -6.87
N ALA A 362 -7.48 21.45 -5.89
CA ALA A 362 -8.39 22.59 -6.03
C ALA A 362 -7.95 23.55 -7.14
N SER A 363 -8.81 23.76 -8.12
CA SER A 363 -8.51 24.51 -9.36
C SER A 363 -8.15 25.99 -9.14
N ASP A 364 -8.60 26.56 -8.04
CA ASP A 364 -8.34 27.93 -7.58
C ASP A 364 -7.20 28.02 -6.57
N SER A 365 -6.63 26.87 -6.18
CA SER A 365 -5.50 26.79 -5.28
C SER A 365 -4.26 27.46 -5.86
N HIS A 366 -3.50 28.14 -5.01
CA HIS A 366 -2.19 28.68 -5.36
C HIS A 366 -1.25 27.60 -5.93
N TYR A 367 -1.41 26.35 -5.52
CA TYR A 367 -0.54 25.22 -5.87
C TYR A 367 -0.99 24.45 -7.14
N VAL A 368 -2.17 24.72 -7.68
CA VAL A 368 -2.71 24.04 -8.89
C VAL A 368 -2.38 24.80 -10.18
N ARG A 369 -1.67 25.89 -10.07
CA ARG A 369 -1.23 26.60 -11.28
C ARG A 369 -0.35 25.69 -12.13
N SER A 370 -0.57 25.68 -13.43
CA SER A 370 -0.04 24.77 -14.43
C SER A 370 1.50 24.60 -14.50
N ASN A 371 2.26 25.08 -13.55
CA ASN A 371 3.69 24.91 -13.44
C ASN A 371 4.16 24.90 -11.98
N ASP A 372 3.31 24.59 -11.02
CA ASP A 372 3.77 24.51 -9.62
C ASP A 372 4.63 23.26 -9.42
N ALA A 373 5.89 23.48 -9.09
CA ALA A 373 6.87 22.42 -8.95
C ALA A 373 6.51 21.40 -7.85
N VAL A 374 5.83 21.83 -6.78
CA VAL A 374 5.43 20.92 -5.68
C VAL A 374 4.30 20.00 -6.12
N VAL A 375 3.29 20.53 -6.80
CA VAL A 375 2.17 19.72 -7.33
C VAL A 375 2.69 18.70 -8.33
N ASN A 376 3.56 19.14 -9.24
CA ASN A 376 4.18 18.24 -10.22
C ASN A 376 5.06 17.18 -9.57
N ALA A 377 5.82 17.54 -8.52
CA ALA A 377 6.61 16.56 -7.76
C ALA A 377 5.72 15.51 -7.09
N ILE A 378 4.59 15.90 -6.49
CA ILE A 378 3.64 14.91 -5.92
C ILE A 378 3.14 13.97 -7.02
N LYS A 379 2.65 14.50 -8.13
CA LYS A 379 2.15 13.68 -9.26
C LYS A 379 3.20 12.71 -9.77
N GLN A 380 4.45 13.17 -9.88
CA GLN A 380 5.57 12.30 -10.26
C GLN A 380 5.83 11.21 -9.21
N ARG A 381 5.82 11.55 -7.91
CA ARG A 381 6.02 10.56 -6.83
C ARG A 381 4.92 9.52 -6.77
N LEU A 382 3.67 9.88 -7.07
CA LEU A 382 2.57 8.92 -7.16
C LEU A 382 2.84 7.84 -8.23
N MET A 383 3.54 8.16 -9.32
CA MET A 383 3.90 7.19 -10.37
C MET A 383 5.20 6.44 -10.10
N THR A 384 6.17 7.05 -9.41
CA THR A 384 7.56 6.53 -9.38
C THR A 384 8.02 6.06 -7.99
N ALA A 385 7.25 6.31 -6.94
CA ALA A 385 7.58 5.96 -5.58
C ALA A 385 6.48 5.12 -4.92
N LEU A 386 6.75 4.63 -3.71
CA LEU A 386 5.79 3.86 -2.94
C LEU A 386 4.59 4.74 -2.53
N VAL A 387 3.37 4.28 -2.79
CA VAL A 387 2.13 4.93 -2.35
C VAL A 387 1.38 3.98 -1.43
N ILE A 388 1.24 4.37 -0.17
CA ILE A 388 0.51 3.60 0.85
C ILE A 388 -0.79 4.32 1.15
N SER A 389 -1.90 3.61 1.13
CA SER A 389 -3.20 4.17 1.52
C SER A 389 -3.86 3.33 2.61
N GLN A 390 -4.72 3.97 3.38
CA GLN A 390 -5.47 3.35 4.46
C GLN A 390 -6.96 3.55 4.22
N TRP A 391 -7.75 2.48 4.35
CA TRP A 391 -9.21 2.60 4.43
C TRP A 391 -9.60 3.25 5.75
N CYS A 392 -10.67 4.03 5.73
CA CYS A 392 -11.36 4.55 6.91
C CYS A 392 -12.81 4.05 6.90
N ARG A 393 -13.55 4.33 7.97
CA ARG A 393 -14.99 4.10 7.93
C ARG A 393 -15.65 5.02 6.90
N PRO A 394 -16.63 4.52 6.14
CA PRO A 394 -17.43 5.39 5.29
C PRO A 394 -18.02 6.54 6.12
N PRO A 395 -18.01 7.77 5.59
CA PRO A 395 -18.65 8.89 6.26
C PRO A 395 -20.13 8.60 6.57
N SER A 396 -20.63 9.11 7.70
CA SER A 396 -22.03 8.92 8.09
C SER A 396 -22.97 9.45 7.02
N GLY A 397 -23.90 8.60 6.55
CA GLY A 397 -24.85 8.94 5.49
C GLY A 397 -24.29 8.83 4.07
N ALA A 398 -23.02 8.47 3.90
CA ALA A 398 -22.48 8.15 2.58
C ALA A 398 -23.06 6.82 2.07
N ASP A 399 -23.26 6.73 0.75
CA ASP A 399 -23.59 5.46 0.10
C ASP A 399 -22.34 4.56 0.13
N PRO A 400 -22.39 3.39 0.79
CA PRO A 400 -21.23 2.50 0.92
C PRO A 400 -20.67 2.05 -0.43
N ARG A 401 -21.54 1.85 -1.43
CA ARG A 401 -21.10 1.44 -2.75
C ARG A 401 -20.24 2.52 -3.42
N SER A 402 -20.74 3.74 -3.47
CA SER A 402 -20.00 4.88 -4.03
C SER A 402 -18.66 5.11 -3.30
N TYR A 403 -18.61 4.85 -1.99
CA TYR A 403 -17.39 4.92 -1.21
C TYR A 403 -16.33 3.91 -1.68
N TYR A 404 -16.70 2.63 -1.84
CA TYR A 404 -15.76 1.60 -2.29
C TYR A 404 -15.42 1.72 -3.77
N GLU A 405 -16.35 2.16 -4.63
CA GLU A 405 -16.10 2.47 -6.03
C GLU A 405 -15.07 3.61 -6.15
N LYS A 406 -15.25 4.69 -5.38
CA LYS A 406 -14.26 5.78 -5.34
C LYS A 406 -12.90 5.30 -4.86
N GLY A 407 -12.85 4.46 -3.82
CA GLY A 407 -11.60 3.91 -3.32
C GLY A 407 -10.86 3.05 -4.36
N LEU A 408 -11.59 2.22 -5.10
CA LEU A 408 -11.02 1.47 -6.23
C LEU A 408 -10.46 2.40 -7.31
N HIS A 409 -11.21 3.43 -7.68
CA HIS A 409 -10.75 4.43 -8.66
C HIS A 409 -9.50 5.19 -8.17
N ASP A 410 -9.46 5.53 -6.88
CA ASP A 410 -8.30 6.21 -6.27
C ASP A 410 -7.06 5.29 -6.26
N VAL A 411 -7.22 3.99 -6.01
CA VAL A 411 -6.13 3.00 -6.10
C VAL A 411 -5.51 3.00 -7.48
N ILE A 412 -6.33 2.98 -8.51
CA ILE A 412 -5.87 2.92 -9.91
C ILE A 412 -5.26 4.25 -10.32
N ARG A 413 -5.99 5.35 -10.12
CA ARG A 413 -5.62 6.69 -10.57
C ARG A 413 -4.34 7.22 -9.94
N TYR A 414 -4.11 6.89 -8.67
CA TYR A 414 -2.97 7.40 -7.91
C TYR A 414 -1.89 6.36 -7.65
N HIS A 415 -1.90 5.27 -8.39
CA HIS A 415 -0.86 4.24 -8.35
C HIS A 415 -0.59 3.70 -6.94
N VAL A 416 -1.67 3.47 -6.17
CA VAL A 416 -1.54 2.96 -4.79
C VAL A 416 -0.88 1.59 -4.82
N SER A 417 0.18 1.46 -4.03
CA SER A 417 0.95 0.22 -3.91
C SER A 417 0.33 -0.73 -2.89
N MET A 418 -0.15 -0.19 -1.76
CA MET A 418 -0.75 -0.97 -0.68
C MET A 418 -1.98 -0.28 -0.10
N THR A 419 -2.99 -1.07 0.27
CA THR A 419 -4.16 -0.63 1.06
C THR A 419 -4.17 -1.32 2.42
N SER A 420 -4.78 -0.70 3.43
CA SER A 420 -4.87 -1.32 4.76
C SER A 420 -6.02 -2.32 4.87
N SER A 421 -5.93 -3.18 5.89
CA SER A 421 -7.06 -3.94 6.41
C SER A 421 -7.88 -3.15 7.44
N ALA A 422 -7.41 -1.95 7.86
CA ALA A 422 -8.06 -1.13 8.87
C ALA A 422 -9.48 -0.72 8.44
N ASP A 423 -10.33 -0.52 9.45
CA ASP A 423 -11.70 -0.04 9.29
C ASP A 423 -12.55 -0.83 8.28
N PHE A 424 -12.22 -2.11 8.09
CA PHE A 424 -13.08 -3.01 7.33
C PHE A 424 -14.47 -3.06 8.01
N PRO A 425 -15.57 -2.77 7.29
CA PRO A 425 -16.87 -2.47 7.92
C PRO A 425 -17.44 -3.57 8.79
N ASP A 426 -16.95 -4.78 8.62
CA ASP A 426 -17.49 -6.00 9.23
C ASP A 426 -16.56 -6.59 10.30
N SER A 427 -15.53 -5.86 10.74
CA SER A 427 -14.58 -6.39 11.71
C SER A 427 -15.24 -6.90 12.99
N ASP A 428 -16.29 -6.20 13.44
CA ASP A 428 -17.04 -6.50 14.67
C ASP A 428 -18.49 -6.89 14.40
N ALA A 429 -18.91 -6.90 13.14
CA ALA A 429 -20.30 -7.17 12.80
C ALA A 429 -20.64 -8.65 12.91
N ALA A 430 -21.80 -8.96 13.48
CA ALA A 430 -22.36 -10.29 13.48
C ALA A 430 -22.78 -10.74 12.06
N THR A 431 -23.02 -9.78 11.17
CA THR A 431 -23.44 -10.00 9.77
C THR A 431 -22.28 -9.77 8.83
N ALA A 432 -22.13 -10.62 7.84
CA ALA A 432 -21.12 -10.47 6.82
C ALA A 432 -21.38 -9.20 5.97
N MET A 433 -20.31 -8.58 5.49
CA MET A 433 -20.37 -7.49 4.53
C MET A 433 -21.14 -7.93 3.27
N ASP A 434 -21.90 -7.04 2.66
CA ASP A 434 -22.54 -7.29 1.36
C ASP A 434 -21.48 -7.80 0.36
N PRO A 435 -21.73 -8.92 -0.33
CA PRO A 435 -20.75 -9.51 -1.25
C PRO A 435 -20.27 -8.56 -2.36
N ARG A 436 -21.10 -7.61 -2.79
CA ARG A 436 -20.73 -6.63 -3.82
C ARG A 436 -19.75 -5.59 -3.27
N LEU A 437 -19.92 -5.16 -2.02
CA LEU A 437 -19.00 -4.25 -1.36
C LEU A 437 -17.66 -4.94 -1.09
N PHE A 438 -17.71 -6.20 -0.65
CA PHE A 438 -16.50 -7.01 -0.49
C PHE A 438 -15.75 -7.19 -1.82
N GLN A 439 -16.48 -7.39 -2.93
CA GLN A 439 -15.88 -7.48 -4.26
C GLN A 439 -15.13 -6.19 -4.63
N LEU A 440 -15.74 -5.02 -4.43
CA LEU A 440 -15.09 -3.72 -4.70
C LEU A 440 -13.84 -3.51 -3.85
N TRP A 441 -13.94 -3.78 -2.54
CA TRP A 441 -12.81 -3.72 -1.63
C TRP A 441 -11.70 -4.69 -2.04
N GLY A 442 -12.05 -5.94 -2.37
CA GLY A 442 -11.12 -6.96 -2.83
C GLY A 442 -10.45 -6.58 -4.15
N GLN A 443 -11.20 -6.03 -5.09
CA GLN A 443 -10.68 -5.55 -6.38
C GLN A 443 -9.72 -4.38 -6.20
N ALA A 444 -10.02 -3.43 -5.31
CA ALA A 444 -9.11 -2.35 -4.96
C ALA A 444 -7.79 -2.90 -4.39
N THR A 445 -7.88 -3.87 -3.49
CA THR A 445 -6.71 -4.54 -2.88
C THR A 445 -5.90 -5.31 -3.92
N THR A 446 -6.53 -6.09 -4.78
CA THR A 446 -5.81 -6.90 -5.79
C THR A 446 -5.22 -6.06 -6.92
N SER A 447 -5.81 -4.89 -7.20
CA SER A 447 -5.28 -3.91 -8.17
C SER A 447 -4.09 -3.12 -7.60
N ALA A 448 -4.03 -2.95 -6.27
CA ALA A 448 -2.97 -2.19 -5.62
C ALA A 448 -1.58 -2.83 -5.85
N GLY A 449 -0.62 -1.98 -6.22
CA GLY A 449 0.76 -2.39 -6.47
C GLY A 449 0.98 -3.05 -7.83
N TYR A 450 2.09 -3.74 -7.94
CA TYR A 450 2.55 -4.36 -9.19
C TYR A 450 1.97 -5.76 -9.39
N ARG A 451 1.75 -6.10 -10.67
CA ARG A 451 1.18 -7.38 -11.09
C ARG A 451 1.77 -7.77 -12.45
N TYR A 452 3.03 -8.19 -12.44
CA TYR A 452 3.75 -8.49 -13.66
C TYR A 452 3.38 -9.85 -14.25
N SER A 453 3.36 -9.90 -15.59
CA SER A 453 3.32 -11.12 -16.38
C SER A 453 4.45 -11.07 -17.41
N VAL A 454 4.86 -12.23 -17.91
CA VAL A 454 5.89 -12.37 -18.92
C VAL A 454 5.51 -13.47 -19.91
N GLU A 455 5.70 -13.20 -21.21
CA GLU A 455 5.43 -14.18 -22.26
C GLU A 455 6.38 -14.02 -23.43
N ALA A 456 6.64 -15.08 -24.17
CA ALA A 456 7.31 -14.99 -25.45
C ALA A 456 6.34 -14.57 -26.54
N LYS A 457 6.73 -13.59 -27.37
CA LYS A 457 5.92 -13.13 -28.48
C LYS A 457 5.82 -14.21 -29.57
N PRO A 458 4.61 -14.71 -29.89
CA PRO A 458 4.44 -15.74 -30.92
C PRO A 458 5.03 -15.32 -32.29
N GLY A 459 5.70 -16.25 -32.93
CA GLY A 459 6.26 -16.04 -34.29
C GLY A 459 7.49 -15.12 -34.34
N SER A 460 8.03 -14.68 -33.21
CA SER A 460 9.25 -13.85 -33.13
C SER A 460 10.53 -14.65 -32.86
N GLN A 461 10.43 -15.97 -32.82
CA GLN A 461 11.50 -16.86 -32.44
C GLN A 461 12.31 -17.25 -33.68
N SER A 462 13.65 -17.23 -33.55
CA SER A 462 14.56 -17.69 -34.61
C SER A 462 15.82 -18.30 -34.01
N ILE A 463 16.43 -19.25 -34.75
CA ILE A 463 17.77 -19.74 -34.50
C ILE A 463 18.65 -19.38 -35.68
N GLN A 464 19.75 -18.68 -35.43
CA GLN A 464 20.74 -18.32 -36.44
C GLN A 464 22.12 -18.79 -35.95
N GLY A 465 22.67 -19.79 -36.62
CA GLY A 465 23.93 -20.39 -36.20
C GLY A 465 23.84 -20.98 -34.81
N LYS A 466 24.56 -20.39 -33.88
CA LYS A 466 24.63 -20.83 -32.47
C LYS A 466 23.84 -19.97 -31.49
N VAL A 467 22.99 -19.09 -32.01
CA VAL A 467 22.19 -18.18 -31.16
C VAL A 467 20.71 -18.36 -31.46
N ALA A 468 19.94 -18.71 -30.41
CA ALA A 468 18.50 -18.64 -30.43
C ALA A 468 18.06 -17.24 -29.95
N THR A 469 17.18 -16.58 -30.68
CA THR A 469 16.63 -15.27 -30.33
C THR A 469 15.13 -15.39 -30.09
N ILE A 470 14.67 -14.85 -28.97
CA ILE A 470 13.27 -14.89 -28.55
C ILE A 470 12.87 -13.47 -28.12
N SER A 471 11.83 -12.91 -28.71
CA SER A 471 11.24 -11.66 -28.25
C SER A 471 10.32 -11.98 -27.07
N VAL A 472 10.53 -11.30 -25.96
CA VAL A 472 9.77 -11.47 -24.70
C VAL A 472 9.07 -10.16 -24.38
N ILE A 473 7.81 -10.26 -23.92
CA ILE A 473 6.99 -9.14 -23.49
C ILE A 473 6.78 -9.26 -21.99
N TRP A 474 7.10 -8.21 -21.28
CA TRP A 474 6.74 -8.00 -19.87
C TRP A 474 5.58 -7.04 -19.81
N THR A 475 4.58 -7.35 -18.99
CA THR A 475 3.38 -6.53 -18.83
C THR A 475 3.08 -6.39 -17.34
N ASN A 476 2.82 -5.16 -16.88
CA ASN A 476 2.27 -4.91 -15.54
C ASN A 476 0.76 -4.68 -15.65
N TYR A 477 -0.02 -5.50 -14.96
CA TYR A 477 -1.47 -5.42 -14.83
C TYR A 477 -1.92 -4.77 -13.52
N GLY A 478 -1.00 -4.31 -12.69
CA GLY A 478 -1.27 -3.63 -11.43
C GLY A 478 -1.25 -2.11 -11.58
N SER A 479 -1.72 -1.43 -10.54
CA SER A 479 -1.79 0.05 -10.52
C SER A 479 -0.44 0.74 -10.35
N ALA A 480 0.57 0.07 -9.80
CA ALA A 480 1.88 0.64 -9.51
C ALA A 480 3.01 -0.29 -9.95
N ALA A 481 4.24 0.23 -10.05
CA ALA A 481 5.43 -0.59 -10.23
C ALA A 481 6.02 -1.06 -8.90
N ALA A 482 6.85 -2.10 -8.94
CA ALA A 482 7.66 -2.50 -7.80
C ALA A 482 8.71 -1.41 -7.50
N THR A 483 8.73 -0.93 -6.26
CA THR A 483 9.68 0.13 -5.85
C THR A 483 11.02 -0.42 -5.38
N GLU A 484 11.05 -1.65 -4.92
CA GLU A 484 12.24 -2.34 -4.44
C GLU A 484 13.09 -2.94 -5.57
N ARG A 485 14.24 -3.50 -5.20
CA ARG A 485 15.14 -4.13 -6.18
C ARG A 485 14.75 -5.59 -6.40
N TRP A 486 14.23 -5.82 -7.59
CA TRP A 486 13.93 -7.12 -8.13
C TRP A 486 14.72 -7.31 -9.44
N ALA A 487 15.34 -8.47 -9.61
CA ALA A 487 16.12 -8.80 -10.79
C ALA A 487 15.34 -9.77 -11.69
N PRO A 488 14.74 -9.30 -12.78
CA PRO A 488 14.19 -10.18 -13.80
C PRO A 488 15.32 -10.91 -14.55
N GLY A 489 15.05 -12.15 -14.96
CA GLY A 489 16.03 -12.97 -15.65
C GLY A 489 15.43 -14.21 -16.27
N TYR A 490 16.26 -14.93 -17.02
CA TYR A 490 15.86 -16.12 -17.75
C TYR A 490 16.80 -17.28 -17.43
N LYS A 491 16.24 -18.50 -17.41
CA LYS A 491 16.99 -19.76 -17.27
C LYS A 491 16.56 -20.70 -18.38
N LEU A 492 17.52 -21.22 -19.15
CA LEU A 492 17.29 -22.34 -20.04
C LEU A 492 17.49 -23.62 -19.23
N VAL A 493 16.46 -24.45 -19.17
CA VAL A 493 16.48 -25.73 -18.47
C VAL A 493 16.34 -26.88 -19.45
N ASP A 494 17.04 -27.96 -19.20
CA ASP A 494 16.96 -29.20 -19.97
C ASP A 494 15.76 -30.07 -19.53
N PHE A 495 15.60 -31.22 -20.17
CA PHE A 495 14.52 -32.17 -19.88
C PHE A 495 14.58 -32.76 -18.45
N SER A 496 15.73 -32.69 -17.79
CA SER A 496 15.90 -33.12 -16.39
C SER A 496 15.50 -32.01 -15.39
N GLY A 497 15.26 -30.80 -15.89
CA GLY A 497 15.02 -29.61 -15.07
C GLY A 497 16.30 -28.88 -14.65
N ALA A 498 17.48 -29.33 -15.12
CA ALA A 498 18.74 -28.67 -14.78
C ALA A 498 18.91 -27.37 -15.60
N THR A 499 19.35 -26.30 -14.94
CA THR A 499 19.67 -25.02 -15.61
C THR A 499 20.97 -25.15 -16.37
N VAL A 500 20.91 -25.00 -17.71
CA VAL A 500 22.08 -25.06 -18.60
C VAL A 500 22.57 -23.67 -19.02
N ARG A 501 21.75 -22.64 -18.95
CA ARG A 501 22.10 -21.23 -19.17
C ARG A 501 21.32 -20.34 -18.22
N SER A 502 21.95 -19.27 -17.76
CA SER A 502 21.30 -18.17 -17.02
C SER A 502 21.58 -16.86 -17.72
N LEU A 503 20.57 -16.05 -17.94
CA LEU A 503 20.60 -14.82 -18.71
C LEU A 503 19.93 -13.71 -17.90
N PRO A 504 20.56 -12.55 -17.68
CA PRO A 504 19.89 -11.41 -17.10
C PRO A 504 18.87 -10.85 -18.10
N ALA A 505 17.73 -10.33 -17.61
CA ALA A 505 16.86 -9.50 -18.40
C ALA A 505 17.43 -8.07 -18.47
N THR A 506 17.08 -7.35 -19.52
CA THR A 506 17.45 -5.93 -19.69
C THR A 506 16.29 -4.99 -19.35
N ILE A 507 15.10 -5.54 -19.17
CA ILE A 507 13.89 -4.80 -18.83
C ILE A 507 13.99 -4.14 -17.45
N ASN A 508 13.52 -2.90 -17.37
CA ASN A 508 13.34 -2.21 -16.11
C ASN A 508 11.87 -2.27 -15.67
N LEU A 509 11.55 -3.17 -14.73
CA LEU A 509 10.18 -3.33 -14.23
C LEU A 509 9.60 -2.08 -13.58
N LYS A 510 10.46 -1.16 -13.08
CA LYS A 510 10.02 0.10 -12.45
C LYS A 510 9.42 1.11 -13.43
N THR A 511 9.63 0.93 -14.73
CA THR A 511 9.07 1.81 -15.77
C THR A 511 7.75 1.31 -16.34
N LEU A 512 7.29 0.13 -15.94
CA LEU A 512 6.04 -0.45 -16.40
C LEU A 512 4.87 0.07 -15.54
N VAL A 513 4.53 1.35 -15.71
CA VAL A 513 3.38 2.02 -15.08
C VAL A 513 2.72 2.87 -16.15
N HIS A 514 1.42 2.66 -16.36
CA HIS A 514 0.62 3.49 -17.27
C HIS A 514 0.20 4.78 -16.57
N ASP A 515 0.35 5.93 -17.23
CA ASP A 515 -0.12 7.21 -16.71
C ASP A 515 -1.66 7.30 -16.81
N GLU A 516 -2.32 7.05 -15.71
CA GLU A 516 -3.77 7.11 -15.55
C GLU A 516 -4.27 8.55 -15.33
N SER A 517 -3.88 9.48 -16.18
CA SER A 517 -4.29 10.90 -16.07
C SER A 517 -5.80 11.11 -16.20
N SER A 518 -6.56 10.12 -16.67
CA SER A 518 -8.02 10.20 -16.88
C SER A 518 -8.80 9.19 -16.05
N GLN A 519 -9.71 9.71 -15.27
CA GLN A 519 -11.00 9.23 -14.73
C GLN A 519 -11.29 7.74 -14.54
N SER A 520 -12.01 7.48 -13.44
CA SER A 520 -12.89 6.33 -13.11
C SER A 520 -12.69 5.06 -13.94
N ARG A 521 -11.71 4.25 -13.61
CA ARG A 521 -11.54 2.91 -14.16
C ARG A 521 -11.76 1.86 -13.09
N GLU A 522 -12.31 0.74 -13.49
CA GLU A 522 -12.48 -0.42 -12.62
C GLU A 522 -11.26 -1.35 -12.64
N GLU A 523 -10.39 -1.21 -13.65
CA GLU A 523 -9.16 -2.00 -13.80
C GLU A 523 -8.00 -1.11 -14.26
N PRO A 524 -6.75 -1.37 -13.79
CA PRO A 524 -5.56 -0.68 -14.29
C PRO A 524 -5.35 -0.93 -15.78
N VAL A 525 -4.87 0.07 -16.51
CA VAL A 525 -4.43 -0.12 -17.91
C VAL A 525 -3.06 -0.81 -17.90
N PRO A 526 -2.93 -1.98 -18.57
CA PRO A 526 -1.65 -2.67 -18.62
C PRO A 526 -0.57 -1.86 -19.35
N GLU A 527 0.63 -1.80 -18.76
CA GLU A 527 1.80 -1.22 -19.41
C GLU A 527 2.80 -2.32 -19.78
N SER A 528 3.31 -2.28 -21.02
CA SER A 528 4.14 -3.36 -21.54
C SER A 528 5.43 -2.85 -22.18
N ALA A 529 6.49 -3.64 -22.04
CA ALA A 529 7.71 -3.46 -22.81
C ALA A 529 8.26 -4.80 -23.28
N SER A 530 8.99 -4.76 -24.40
CA SER A 530 9.57 -5.95 -25.03
C SER A 530 11.09 -5.90 -24.99
N GLU A 531 11.71 -7.08 -24.87
CA GLU A 531 13.14 -7.27 -25.05
C GLU A 531 13.44 -8.50 -25.90
N SER A 532 14.63 -8.55 -26.48
CA SER A 532 15.12 -9.72 -27.22
C SER A 532 16.08 -10.52 -26.35
N VAL A 533 15.72 -11.76 -26.06
CA VAL A 533 16.56 -12.69 -25.29
C VAL A 533 17.41 -13.50 -26.28
N HIS A 534 18.74 -13.41 -26.13
CA HIS A 534 19.69 -14.13 -26.96
C HIS A 534 20.29 -15.29 -26.17
N VAL A 535 20.01 -16.50 -26.56
CA VAL A 535 20.48 -17.74 -25.91
C VAL A 535 21.60 -18.36 -26.74
N ASP A 536 22.80 -18.43 -26.18
CA ASP A 536 23.88 -19.20 -26.77
C ASP A 536 23.62 -20.70 -26.61
N VAL A 537 23.40 -21.37 -27.74
CA VAL A 537 23.14 -22.82 -27.80
C VAL A 537 24.41 -23.63 -28.07
N THR A 538 25.59 -23.01 -28.08
CA THR A 538 26.86 -23.70 -28.30
C THR A 538 27.09 -24.78 -27.25
N GLY A 539 27.37 -26.01 -27.71
CA GLY A 539 27.70 -27.15 -26.82
C GLY A 539 26.51 -27.73 -26.05
N LEU A 540 25.29 -27.28 -26.34
CA LEU A 540 24.10 -27.96 -25.83
C LEU A 540 23.90 -29.29 -26.58
N ALA A 541 23.53 -30.33 -25.86
CA ALA A 541 23.20 -31.62 -26.45
C ALA A 541 21.88 -31.50 -27.25
N PRO A 542 21.71 -32.34 -28.29
CA PRO A 542 20.41 -32.47 -28.94
C PRO A 542 19.33 -32.84 -27.95
N GLY A 543 18.17 -32.17 -28.06
CA GLY A 543 17.06 -32.41 -27.15
C GLY A 543 16.14 -31.22 -26.94
N HIS A 544 15.21 -31.39 -26.04
CA HIS A 544 14.20 -30.40 -25.69
C HIS A 544 14.65 -29.57 -24.49
N TYR A 545 14.60 -28.26 -24.64
CA TYR A 545 14.89 -27.28 -23.59
C TYR A 545 13.70 -26.37 -23.37
N THR A 546 13.58 -25.80 -22.19
CA THR A 546 12.56 -24.82 -21.87
C THR A 546 13.21 -23.52 -21.38
N LEU A 547 12.92 -22.41 -22.04
CA LEU A 547 13.24 -21.09 -21.52
C LEU A 547 12.22 -20.71 -20.44
N ARG A 548 12.71 -20.38 -19.26
CA ARG A 548 11.91 -19.97 -18.11
C ARG A 548 12.31 -18.59 -17.65
N ALA A 549 11.35 -17.79 -17.18
CA ALA A 549 11.58 -16.47 -16.60
C ALA A 549 11.40 -16.54 -15.08
N SER A 550 12.14 -15.69 -14.36
CA SER A 550 11.95 -15.42 -12.94
C SER A 550 12.27 -13.97 -12.61
N VAL A 551 11.84 -13.51 -11.43
CA VAL A 551 12.20 -12.20 -10.88
C VAL A 551 12.68 -12.43 -9.46
N GLU A 552 13.98 -12.31 -9.26
CA GLU A 552 14.65 -12.66 -8.01
C GLU A 552 14.70 -11.44 -7.07
N TRP A 553 14.54 -11.69 -5.76
CA TRP A 553 14.67 -10.68 -4.72
C TRP A 553 16.12 -10.22 -4.59
N GLN A 554 16.34 -8.89 -4.56
CA GLN A 554 17.67 -8.28 -4.49
C GLN A 554 17.75 -7.08 -3.52
N GLN A 555 16.70 -6.86 -2.74
CA GLN A 555 16.67 -5.72 -1.81
C GLN A 555 17.35 -6.10 -0.50
N HIS A 556 18.64 -5.74 -0.39
CA HIS A 556 19.42 -5.98 0.82
C HIS A 556 20.17 -4.71 1.26
N ILE A 557 20.30 -4.56 2.57
CA ILE A 557 21.08 -3.51 3.22
C ILE A 557 22.46 -4.12 3.60
N PRO A 558 23.58 -3.54 3.13
CA PRO A 558 24.90 -4.02 3.51
C PRO A 558 25.11 -3.99 5.04
N GLY A 559 25.41 -5.14 5.64
CA GLY A 559 25.62 -5.24 7.09
C GLY A 559 24.34 -5.22 7.91
N ALA A 560 23.18 -5.55 7.31
CA ALA A 560 21.91 -5.61 8.00
C ALA A 560 21.98 -6.49 9.27
N SER A 561 21.34 -6.01 10.35
CA SER A 561 21.22 -6.77 11.60
C SER A 561 20.28 -7.96 11.46
N HIS A 562 19.28 -7.85 10.61
CA HIS A 562 18.37 -8.93 10.19
C HIS A 562 18.17 -8.84 8.69
N VAL A 563 18.31 -9.97 8.01
CA VAL A 563 18.12 -10.09 6.56
C VAL A 563 16.77 -10.73 6.28
N VAL A 564 16.05 -10.19 5.30
CA VAL A 564 14.78 -10.74 4.81
C VAL A 564 14.97 -11.26 3.40
N ASN A 565 14.53 -12.49 3.16
CA ASN A 565 14.57 -13.12 1.84
C ASN A 565 13.16 -13.49 1.39
N TYR A 566 12.81 -13.14 0.18
CA TYR A 566 11.59 -13.60 -0.45
C TYR A 566 11.89 -14.61 -1.56
N ALA A 567 10.97 -15.53 -1.76
CA ALA A 567 10.98 -16.38 -2.94
C ALA A 567 10.88 -15.51 -4.21
N PRO A 568 11.29 -16.04 -5.39
CA PRO A 568 11.09 -15.34 -6.64
C PRO A 568 9.65 -14.85 -6.78
N MET A 569 9.49 -13.66 -7.33
CA MET A 569 8.21 -12.95 -7.44
C MET A 569 7.11 -13.84 -8.03
N ALA A 570 5.95 -13.83 -7.42
CA ALA A 570 4.75 -14.40 -8.02
C ALA A 570 4.27 -13.51 -9.16
N LEU A 571 4.15 -14.08 -10.37
CA LEU A 571 3.73 -13.37 -11.57
C LEU A 571 2.24 -13.61 -11.85
N ALA A 572 1.60 -12.68 -12.56
CA ALA A 572 0.21 -12.74 -12.99
C ALA A 572 0.01 -13.71 -14.15
N ARG A 573 0.47 -14.95 -13.98
CA ARG A 573 0.30 -16.04 -14.95
C ARG A 573 0.43 -17.41 -14.29
N ASP A 574 -0.12 -18.41 -14.92
CA ASP A 574 0.01 -19.80 -14.49
C ASP A 574 1.36 -20.43 -14.88
N GLY A 575 1.62 -21.62 -14.34
CA GLY A 575 2.76 -22.44 -14.71
C GLY A 575 4.01 -22.20 -13.86
N ARG A 576 3.89 -21.55 -12.69
CA ARG A 576 4.99 -21.43 -11.73
C ARG A 576 5.41 -22.80 -11.22
N ASP A 577 6.70 -23.11 -11.33
CA ASP A 577 7.25 -24.33 -10.74
C ASP A 577 7.66 -24.15 -9.27
N GLY A 578 8.12 -25.25 -8.64
CA GLY A 578 8.57 -25.23 -7.24
C GLY A 578 9.79 -24.34 -6.95
N SER A 579 10.52 -23.91 -7.99
CA SER A 579 11.64 -22.98 -7.91
C SER A 579 11.24 -21.53 -8.19
N GLY A 580 9.96 -21.27 -8.46
CA GLY A 580 9.47 -19.94 -8.77
C GLY A 580 9.69 -19.51 -10.22
N LEU A 581 10.03 -20.44 -11.12
CA LEU A 581 10.26 -20.18 -12.53
C LEU A 581 8.99 -20.39 -13.36
N TYR A 582 8.82 -19.57 -14.41
CA TYR A 582 7.69 -19.64 -15.33
C TYR A 582 8.14 -20.01 -16.74
N PRO A 583 7.63 -21.10 -17.37
CA PRO A 583 7.99 -21.48 -18.71
C PRO A 583 7.43 -20.45 -19.72
N ILE A 584 8.26 -19.98 -20.67
CA ILE A 584 7.86 -18.99 -21.67
C ILE A 584 8.09 -19.45 -23.10
N ALA A 585 9.06 -20.36 -23.37
CA ALA A 585 9.29 -20.91 -24.68
C ALA A 585 9.92 -22.28 -24.61
N THR A 586 9.77 -23.08 -25.67
CA THR A 586 10.52 -24.33 -25.88
C THR A 586 11.58 -24.13 -26.96
N LEU A 587 12.68 -24.82 -26.82
CA LEU A 587 13.79 -24.83 -27.78
C LEU A 587 14.18 -26.28 -28.05
N ASP A 588 14.06 -26.68 -29.31
CA ASP A 588 14.48 -28.00 -29.78
C ASP A 588 15.83 -27.90 -30.48
N ILE A 589 16.82 -28.57 -29.95
CA ILE A 589 18.15 -28.66 -30.59
C ILE A 589 18.21 -29.97 -31.36
N PRO A 590 18.35 -29.89 -32.72
CA PRO A 590 18.37 -31.08 -33.54
C PRO A 590 19.66 -31.88 -33.33
N SER A 591 19.60 -33.18 -33.59
CA SER A 591 20.80 -34.03 -33.68
C SER A 591 21.56 -33.64 -34.99
N ASP A 592 22.90 -33.62 -34.92
CA ASP A 592 23.78 -33.26 -36.04
C ASP A 592 23.56 -34.10 -37.32
N SER A 593 22.76 -35.19 -37.24
CA SER A 593 22.39 -36.01 -38.41
C SER A 593 21.42 -35.32 -39.42
N ALA A 594 20.82 -34.19 -39.06
CA ALA A 594 19.87 -33.48 -39.94
C ALA A 594 20.54 -32.47 -40.89
N SER A 595 21.80 -32.08 -40.69
CA SER A 595 22.52 -31.11 -41.49
C SER A 595 23.30 -31.74 -42.68
N ALA A 596 23.28 -33.08 -42.85
CA ALA A 596 24.06 -33.77 -43.90
C ALA A 596 23.28 -34.10 -45.18
N ASN A 597 21.95 -33.79 -45.26
CA ASN A 597 21.13 -34.10 -46.45
C ASN A 597 20.46 -32.85 -47.04
N GLY A 598 21.23 -31.84 -47.37
CA GLY A 598 20.78 -30.63 -48.08
C GLY A 598 21.92 -30.02 -48.89
N GLY A 599 22.45 -30.81 -49.82
CA GLY A 599 23.38 -30.36 -50.81
C GLY A 599 22.72 -30.35 -52.19
#